data_be2abead0cbec8d5fc27664917e3f726
#
_entry.id   be2abead0cbec8d5fc27664917e3f726
#
_cell.length_a   1.000
_cell.length_b   1.000
_cell.length_c   1.000
_cell.angle_alpha   90.00
_cell.angle_beta   90.00
_cell.angle_gamma   90.00
#
_symmetry.space_group_name_H-M   'P 1'
#
loop_
_entity.id
_entity.type
_entity.pdbx_description
1 polymer ?
#
loop_
_entity_poly.entity_id
_entity_poly.type
_entity_poly.pdbx_seq_one_letter_code
_entity_poly.pdbx_strand_id
1 'polypeptide(L)'
;NYPSPGVVTGEVGGSNGPWRGGLSTAYEGGLRTPAMIRWPGKVPAGVVSDEIVSALDWLPTIASLVGAPELVPTDRPIDGVDQSEFLLGKVEKSAREHVVIYVGDTVFSVKWRNMKVHFATAEGTHAYIQRYTFPQVFDIKEDPKESYELWGNEGYAHAWVLSPVTNILTEIATSMAQFPNIKPGEEFDGYE
;
A
#
# COMPACT_ATOMS: atom_id res chain seq x y z
N ASN A 1 11.07 -9.86 7.15
CA ASN A 1 11.29 -11.26 7.49
C ASN A 1 10.58 -11.59 8.76
N TYR A 2 9.63 -12.43 8.66
CA TYR A 2 8.72 -12.75 9.71
C TYR A 2 8.81 -14.23 10.04
N PRO A 3 9.07 -14.59 11.28
CA PRO A 3 8.91 -15.96 11.68
C PRO A 3 7.42 -16.29 11.69
N SER A 4 7.02 -17.29 10.93
CA SER A 4 5.67 -17.81 11.02
C SER A 4 5.36 -18.23 12.45
N PRO A 5 4.20 -17.87 13.00
CA PRO A 5 3.77 -18.37 14.29
C PRO A 5 3.83 -19.90 14.30
N GLY A 6 4.53 -20.45 15.23
CA GLY A 6 4.73 -21.91 15.33
C GLY A 6 5.97 -22.44 14.64
N VAL A 7 6.70 -21.63 13.89
CA VAL A 7 7.96 -22.09 13.29
C VAL A 7 9.12 -21.59 14.09
N VAL A 8 9.03 -20.69 14.93
CA VAL A 8 10.10 -20.33 15.71
C VAL A 8 9.97 -19.45 16.81
N THR A 9 10.45 -19.94 17.63
CA THR A 9 11.14 -19.40 18.76
C THR A 9 12.40 -18.71 18.36
N GLY A 10 12.39 -17.44 18.36
CA GLY A 10 13.57 -16.61 18.25
C GLY A 10 14.09 -16.47 16.83
N GLU A 11 14.96 -15.76 16.66
CA GLU A 11 15.99 -15.31 15.73
C GLU A 11 15.99 -15.82 14.28
N VAL A 12 14.87 -16.23 13.71
CA VAL A 12 14.77 -16.51 12.29
C VAL A 12 14.15 -15.34 11.58
N GLY A 13 14.97 -14.63 10.87
CA GLY A 13 14.52 -13.56 10.04
C GLY A 13 15.18 -12.23 10.38
N GLY A 14 14.91 -11.23 9.60
CA GLY A 14 15.42 -9.89 9.77
C GLY A 14 14.60 -9.07 10.76
N SER A 15 14.87 -7.78 10.79
CA SER A 15 14.13 -6.80 11.55
C SER A 15 13.34 -5.91 10.60
N ASN A 16 12.08 -5.64 10.94
CA ASN A 16 11.26 -4.66 10.22
C ASN A 16 11.52 -3.22 10.72
N GLY A 17 12.63 -3.01 11.42
CA GLY A 17 12.98 -1.71 11.99
C GLY A 17 11.95 -1.27 13.03
N PRO A 18 11.51 0.01 13.01
CA PRO A 18 10.56 0.51 13.99
C PRO A 18 9.11 0.06 13.70
N TRP A 19 8.82 -0.51 12.53
CA TRP A 19 7.46 -0.79 12.10
C TRP A 19 6.91 -2.07 12.71
N ARG A 20 5.64 -2.02 13.10
CA ARG A 20 4.90 -3.17 13.61
C ARG A 20 4.55 -4.16 12.51
N GLY A 21 4.38 -5.42 12.89
CA GLY A 21 3.87 -6.48 12.04
C GLY A 21 4.92 -7.09 11.12
N GLY A 22 4.48 -8.01 10.29
CA GLY A 22 5.27 -8.78 9.35
C GLY A 22 4.39 -9.42 8.30
N LEU A 23 4.82 -10.54 7.74
CA LEU A 23 4.11 -11.26 6.68
C LEU A 23 2.64 -11.52 7.06
N SER A 24 1.75 -11.28 6.10
CA SER A 24 0.29 -11.44 6.23
C SER A 24 -0.37 -10.51 7.25
N THR A 25 0.28 -9.40 7.61
CA THR A 25 -0.34 -8.34 8.39
C THR A 25 -0.53 -7.09 7.55
N ALA A 26 -1.48 -6.23 7.95
CA ALA A 26 -1.72 -4.95 7.30
C ALA A 26 -0.92 -3.80 7.93
N TYR A 27 -0.05 -4.10 8.88
CA TYR A 27 0.85 -3.12 9.50
C TYR A 27 2.04 -2.77 8.60
N GLU A 28 2.65 -1.61 8.83
CA GLU A 28 3.75 -1.10 8.01
C GLU A 28 4.93 -2.08 7.88
N GLY A 29 5.23 -2.86 8.92
CA GLY A 29 6.29 -3.87 8.88
C GLY A 29 6.00 -5.07 7.97
N GLY A 30 4.73 -5.29 7.62
CA GLY A 30 4.32 -6.29 6.65
C GLY A 30 4.29 -5.77 5.20
N LEU A 31 4.37 -4.45 5.02
CA LEU A 31 4.13 -3.79 3.74
C LEU A 31 5.37 -3.10 3.18
N ARG A 32 6.15 -2.45 4.05
CA ARG A 32 7.31 -1.69 3.61
C ARG A 32 8.45 -2.60 3.17
N THR A 33 9.05 -2.22 2.06
CA THR A 33 10.31 -2.79 1.58
C THR A 33 11.21 -1.66 1.12
N PRO A 34 12.54 -1.74 1.36
CA PRO A 34 13.46 -0.76 0.82
C PRO A 34 13.49 -0.84 -0.71
N ALA A 35 13.50 0.31 -1.35
CA ALA A 35 13.68 0.41 -2.79
C ALA A 35 14.89 1.30 -3.10
N MET A 36 15.66 0.92 -4.10
CA MET A 36 16.82 1.67 -4.55
C MET A 36 16.85 1.72 -6.06
N ILE A 37 17.13 2.90 -6.61
CA ILE A 37 17.31 3.09 -8.05
C ILE A 37 18.65 3.75 -8.32
N ARG A 38 19.34 3.27 -9.35
CA ARG A 38 20.57 3.88 -9.84
C ARG A 38 20.54 4.00 -11.35
N TRP A 39 20.51 5.25 -11.83
CA TRP A 39 20.60 5.55 -13.25
C TRP A 39 21.44 6.81 -13.46
N PRO A 40 22.78 6.66 -13.63
CA PRO A 40 23.69 7.78 -13.77
C PRO A 40 23.27 8.73 -14.91
N GLY A 41 23.27 10.03 -14.63
CA GLY A 41 22.88 11.07 -15.59
C GLY A 41 21.38 11.23 -15.83
N LYS A 42 20.54 10.43 -15.15
CA LYS A 42 19.08 10.51 -15.24
C LYS A 42 18.42 10.70 -13.87
N VAL A 43 18.73 9.83 -12.92
CA VAL A 43 18.20 9.89 -11.56
C VAL A 43 19.20 10.65 -10.67
N PRO A 44 18.77 11.64 -9.89
CA PRO A 44 19.62 12.36 -8.95
C PRO A 44 20.27 11.41 -7.93
N ALA A 45 21.55 11.64 -7.66
CA ALA A 45 22.29 10.84 -6.69
C ALA A 45 22.06 11.34 -5.26
N GLY A 46 22.04 10.40 -4.29
CA GLY A 46 22.00 10.71 -2.86
C GLY A 46 20.62 11.19 -2.35
N VAL A 47 19.57 11.10 -3.15
CA VAL A 47 18.21 11.44 -2.73
C VAL A 47 17.66 10.28 -1.90
N VAL A 48 17.06 10.63 -0.75
CA VAL A 48 16.29 9.71 0.10
C VAL A 48 14.89 10.29 0.22
N SER A 49 13.87 9.46 0.10
CA SER A 49 12.48 9.87 0.18
C SER A 49 11.64 8.84 0.92
N ASP A 50 10.65 9.31 1.68
CA ASP A 50 9.62 8.52 2.34
C ASP A 50 8.27 8.61 1.61
N GLU A 51 8.24 9.17 0.41
CA GLU A 51 7.04 9.23 -0.42
C GLU A 51 6.54 7.83 -0.78
N ILE A 52 5.23 7.70 -0.98
CA ILE A 52 4.61 6.42 -1.30
C ILE A 52 4.93 6.03 -2.73
N VAL A 53 5.59 4.89 -2.91
CA VAL A 53 5.77 4.22 -4.19
C VAL A 53 5.38 2.75 -4.01
N SER A 54 4.58 2.22 -4.92
CA SER A 54 4.15 0.82 -4.89
C SER A 54 4.90 -0.01 -5.92
N ALA A 55 5.02 -1.31 -5.66
CA ALA A 55 5.51 -2.25 -6.68
C ALA A 55 4.64 -2.26 -7.95
N LEU A 56 3.36 -1.91 -7.83
CA LEU A 56 2.43 -1.78 -8.95
C LEU A 56 2.82 -0.65 -9.91
N ASP A 57 3.54 0.36 -9.42
CA ASP A 57 3.92 1.55 -10.19
C ASP A 57 5.01 1.28 -11.22
N TRP A 58 5.73 0.16 -11.12
CA TRP A 58 6.84 -0.11 -12.02
C TRP A 58 6.43 -0.27 -13.47
N LEU A 59 5.26 -0.88 -13.76
CA LEU A 59 4.83 -1.05 -15.14
C LEU A 59 4.63 0.29 -15.88
N PRO A 60 3.76 1.20 -15.43
CA PRO A 60 3.59 2.48 -16.11
C PRO A 60 4.85 3.37 -16.02
N THR A 61 5.59 3.31 -14.92
CA THR A 61 6.82 4.09 -14.75
C THR A 61 7.90 3.67 -15.74
N ILE A 62 8.15 2.37 -15.89
CA ILE A 62 9.15 1.88 -16.85
C ILE A 62 8.72 2.19 -18.29
N ALA A 63 7.45 2.00 -18.63
CA ALA A 63 6.93 2.35 -19.94
C ALA A 63 7.20 3.82 -20.28
N SER A 64 6.93 4.73 -19.36
CA SER A 64 7.25 6.16 -19.52
C SER A 64 8.75 6.44 -19.62
N LEU A 65 9.55 5.80 -18.78
CA LEU A 65 11.01 6.01 -18.77
C LEU A 65 11.71 5.56 -20.06
N VAL A 66 11.17 4.52 -20.73
CA VAL A 66 11.70 4.05 -22.03
C VAL A 66 11.05 4.76 -23.23
N GLY A 67 10.09 5.65 -22.99
CA GLY A 67 9.42 6.43 -24.04
C GLY A 67 8.32 5.66 -24.78
N ALA A 68 7.72 4.68 -24.14
CA ALA A 68 6.68 3.82 -24.70
C ALA A 68 5.45 3.70 -23.76
N PRO A 69 4.87 4.82 -23.28
CA PRO A 69 3.72 4.77 -22.36
C PRO A 69 2.48 4.10 -22.97
N GLU A 70 2.41 4.06 -24.30
CA GLU A 70 1.33 3.40 -25.06
C GLU A 70 1.34 1.87 -24.90
N LEU A 71 2.42 1.28 -24.38
CA LEU A 71 2.48 -0.15 -24.09
C LEU A 71 1.74 -0.53 -22.80
N VAL A 72 1.37 0.44 -21.99
CA VAL A 72 0.51 0.16 -20.80
C VAL A 72 -0.90 -0.17 -21.30
N PRO A 73 -1.47 -1.34 -20.96
CA PRO A 73 -2.82 -1.72 -21.39
C PRO A 73 -3.87 -0.68 -20.98
N THR A 74 -4.83 -0.43 -21.87
CA THR A 74 -5.97 0.47 -21.63
C THR A 74 -7.32 -0.26 -21.63
N ASP A 75 -7.30 -1.57 -21.95
CA ASP A 75 -8.45 -2.47 -22.01
C ASP A 75 -8.82 -3.07 -20.64
N ARG A 76 -8.05 -2.74 -19.63
CA ARG A 76 -8.21 -3.23 -18.26
C ARG A 76 -7.72 -2.20 -17.23
N PRO A 77 -8.19 -2.25 -15.97
CA PRO A 77 -7.67 -1.37 -14.95
C PRO A 77 -6.20 -1.68 -14.65
N ILE A 78 -5.39 -0.65 -14.54
CA ILE A 78 -4.00 -0.71 -14.10
C ILE A 78 -3.89 0.13 -12.84
N ASP A 79 -3.65 -0.52 -11.71
CA ASP A 79 -3.55 0.15 -10.40
C ASP A 79 -2.22 0.90 -10.21
N GLY A 80 -1.28 0.69 -11.11
CA GLY A 80 0.01 1.37 -11.11
C GLY A 80 -0.11 2.84 -11.52
N VAL A 81 0.68 3.68 -10.87
CA VAL A 81 0.80 5.12 -11.16
C VAL A 81 2.19 5.40 -11.70
N ASP A 82 2.28 6.19 -12.77
CA ASP A 82 3.57 6.59 -13.33
C ASP A 82 4.32 7.51 -12.35
N GLN A 83 5.49 7.06 -11.92
CA GLN A 83 6.39 7.75 -11.00
C GLN A 83 7.64 8.33 -11.73
N SER A 84 7.64 8.34 -13.05
CA SER A 84 8.83 8.73 -13.82
C SER A 84 9.33 10.12 -13.50
N GLU A 85 8.45 11.12 -13.38
CA GLU A 85 8.85 12.48 -13.04
C GLU A 85 9.42 12.61 -11.64
N PHE A 86 8.84 11.89 -10.67
CA PHE A 86 9.33 11.81 -9.31
C PHE A 86 10.71 11.16 -9.25
N LEU A 87 10.90 10.01 -9.89
CA LEU A 87 12.18 9.30 -9.91
C LEU A 87 13.28 10.08 -10.63
N LEU A 88 12.93 10.84 -11.68
CA LEU A 88 13.86 11.71 -12.38
C LEU A 88 14.16 13.02 -11.63
N GLY A 89 13.54 13.26 -10.47
CA GLY A 89 13.74 14.46 -9.67
C GLY A 89 13.13 15.73 -10.26
N LYS A 90 12.16 15.61 -11.17
CA LYS A 90 11.46 16.76 -11.75
C LYS A 90 10.39 17.32 -10.83
N VAL A 91 9.85 16.48 -9.97
CA VAL A 91 8.87 16.83 -8.92
C VAL A 91 9.34 16.27 -7.58
N GLU A 92 8.93 16.93 -6.49
CA GLU A 92 9.34 16.55 -5.13
C GLU A 92 8.48 15.44 -4.52
N LYS A 93 7.26 15.29 -5.03
CA LYS A 93 6.27 14.36 -4.48
C LYS A 93 5.97 13.22 -5.44
N SER A 94 5.74 12.06 -4.85
CA SER A 94 5.18 10.92 -5.58
C SER A 94 3.79 11.27 -6.16
N ALA A 95 3.49 10.72 -7.31
CA ALA A 95 2.15 10.81 -7.90
C ALA A 95 1.14 9.90 -7.17
N ARG A 96 1.60 8.98 -6.33
CA ARG A 96 0.75 8.09 -5.54
C ARG A 96 0.48 8.67 -4.16
N GLU A 97 -0.78 8.91 -3.84
CA GLU A 97 -1.18 9.40 -2.52
C GLU A 97 -1.69 8.30 -1.58
N HIS A 98 -2.03 7.13 -2.10
CA HIS A 98 -2.63 6.06 -1.28
C HIS A 98 -2.24 4.66 -1.71
N VAL A 99 -2.40 3.73 -0.76
CA VAL A 99 -2.32 2.29 -0.98
C VAL A 99 -3.47 1.63 -0.23
N VAL A 100 -4.21 0.76 -0.92
CA VAL A 100 -5.21 -0.10 -0.30
C VAL A 100 -4.57 -1.45 0.01
N ILE A 101 -4.72 -1.89 1.24
CA ILE A 101 -4.07 -3.08 1.75
C ILE A 101 -5.11 -4.19 1.90
N TYR A 102 -4.88 -5.27 1.18
CA TYR A 102 -5.67 -6.47 1.23
C TYR A 102 -4.95 -7.57 2.00
N VAL A 103 -5.73 -8.38 2.73
CA VAL A 103 -5.29 -9.69 3.22
C VAL A 103 -6.29 -10.70 2.67
N GLY A 104 -5.83 -11.54 1.75
CA GLY A 104 -6.73 -12.30 0.89
C GLY A 104 -7.54 -11.36 -0.01
N ASP A 105 -8.84 -11.52 0.00
CA ASP A 105 -9.83 -10.73 -0.74
C ASP A 105 -10.47 -9.60 0.09
N THR A 106 -10.02 -9.44 1.32
CA THR A 106 -10.59 -8.48 2.27
C THR A 106 -9.71 -7.25 2.41
N VAL A 107 -10.32 -6.07 2.30
CA VAL A 107 -9.65 -4.80 2.63
C VAL A 107 -9.42 -4.73 4.13
N PHE A 108 -8.16 -4.66 4.53
CA PHE A 108 -7.77 -4.51 5.93
C PHE A 108 -7.51 -3.06 6.28
N SER A 109 -6.84 -2.33 5.42
CA SER A 109 -6.55 -0.93 5.69
C SER A 109 -6.37 -0.11 4.41
N VAL A 110 -6.47 1.19 4.56
CA VAL A 110 -6.09 2.18 3.55
C VAL A 110 -5.05 3.10 4.17
N LYS A 111 -3.90 3.20 3.51
CA LYS A 111 -2.93 4.25 3.77
C LYS A 111 -3.18 5.39 2.79
N TRP A 112 -3.38 6.57 3.31
CA TRP A 112 -3.51 7.80 2.53
C TRP A 112 -2.57 8.86 3.11
N ARG A 113 -1.54 9.21 2.34
CA ARG A 113 -0.44 10.07 2.81
C ARG A 113 0.17 9.50 4.10
N ASN A 114 0.21 10.29 5.18
CA ASN A 114 0.70 9.85 6.48
C ASN A 114 -0.33 9.07 7.31
N MET A 115 -1.60 9.17 6.93
CA MET A 115 -2.69 8.57 7.69
C MET A 115 -2.93 7.13 7.26
N LYS A 116 -3.21 6.26 8.21
CA LYS A 116 -3.60 4.88 7.96
C LYS A 116 -4.86 4.54 8.72
N VAL A 117 -5.81 3.96 8.01
CA VAL A 117 -7.13 3.60 8.53
C VAL A 117 -7.29 2.10 8.43
N HIS A 118 -7.37 1.43 9.57
CA HIS A 118 -7.60 -0.01 9.66
C HIS A 118 -9.08 -0.32 9.87
N PHE A 119 -9.65 -1.14 9.00
CA PHE A 119 -10.98 -1.74 9.10
C PHE A 119 -10.92 -3.12 9.74
N ALA A 120 -9.78 -3.79 9.58
CA ALA A 120 -9.46 -5.07 10.20
C ALA A 120 -7.96 -5.18 10.47
N THR A 121 -7.60 -5.99 11.43
CA THR A 121 -6.20 -6.35 11.73
C THR A 121 -6.07 -7.84 11.98
N ALA A 122 -4.86 -8.35 11.77
CA ALA A 122 -4.43 -9.67 12.21
C ALA A 122 -2.97 -9.55 12.64
N GLU A 123 -2.61 -10.17 13.73
CA GLU A 123 -1.24 -10.10 14.29
C GLU A 123 -0.27 -11.05 13.60
N GLY A 124 -0.73 -11.85 12.66
CA GLY A 124 0.09 -12.79 11.88
C GLY A 124 -0.75 -13.72 11.02
N THR A 125 -0.09 -14.57 10.24
CA THR A 125 -0.70 -15.45 9.22
C THR A 125 -1.81 -16.36 9.76
N HIS A 126 -1.71 -16.80 11.00
CA HIS A 126 -2.67 -17.71 11.63
C HIS A 126 -3.44 -17.07 12.78
N ALA A 127 -3.32 -15.74 12.93
CA ALA A 127 -4.04 -15.01 13.95
C ALA A 127 -5.51 -14.79 13.55
N TYR A 128 -6.36 -14.60 14.53
CA TYR A 128 -7.74 -14.22 14.29
C TYR A 128 -7.79 -12.83 13.64
N ILE A 129 -8.70 -12.68 12.67
CA ILE A 129 -8.99 -11.37 12.08
C ILE A 129 -9.92 -10.62 13.04
N GLN A 130 -9.45 -9.50 13.52
CA GLN A 130 -10.26 -8.56 14.27
C GLN A 130 -10.82 -7.51 13.33
N ARG A 131 -12.15 -7.41 13.25
CA ARG A 131 -12.84 -6.36 12.47
C ARG A 131 -13.32 -5.27 13.39
N TYR A 132 -13.28 -4.04 12.93
CA TYR A 132 -13.65 -2.87 13.71
C TYR A 132 -14.98 -2.30 13.25
N THR A 133 -15.88 -2.01 14.19
CA THR A 133 -17.12 -1.28 13.92
C THR A 133 -16.81 0.17 13.53
N PHE A 134 -15.86 0.77 14.24
CA PHE A 134 -15.26 2.04 13.87
C PHE A 134 -13.81 1.78 13.48
N PRO A 135 -13.36 2.24 12.31
CA PRO A 135 -12.00 1.98 11.88
C PRO A 135 -10.99 2.65 12.80
N GLN A 136 -9.86 2.01 13.00
CA GLN A 136 -8.75 2.59 13.76
C GLN A 136 -7.94 3.53 12.85
N VAL A 137 -7.53 4.67 13.39
CA VAL A 137 -6.79 5.71 12.65
C VAL A 137 -5.43 5.96 13.30
N PHE A 138 -4.38 5.94 12.48
CA PHE A 138 -3.00 6.18 12.91
C PHE A 138 -2.33 7.22 12.03
N ASP A 139 -1.46 8.05 12.61
CA ASP A 139 -0.48 8.85 11.87
C ASP A 139 0.84 8.08 11.81
N ILE A 140 1.14 7.50 10.66
CA ILE A 140 2.31 6.62 10.48
C ILE A 140 3.64 7.39 10.56
N LYS A 141 3.62 8.69 10.33
CA LYS A 141 4.82 9.50 10.44
C LYS A 141 5.22 9.73 11.89
N GLU A 142 4.25 10.01 12.74
CA GLU A 142 4.47 10.26 14.16
C GLU A 142 4.50 8.95 14.97
N ASP A 143 3.71 7.95 14.55
CA ASP A 143 3.62 6.62 15.17
C ASP A 143 3.90 5.49 14.17
N PRO A 144 5.16 5.25 13.80
CA PRO A 144 5.53 4.17 12.86
C PRO A 144 5.25 2.75 13.40
N LYS A 145 4.95 2.63 14.69
CA LYS A 145 4.57 1.35 15.33
C LYS A 145 3.08 1.07 15.31
N GLU A 146 2.26 2.03 14.87
CA GLU A 146 0.80 1.90 14.90
C GLU A 146 0.30 1.48 16.29
N SER A 147 0.78 2.17 17.33
CA SER A 147 0.53 1.85 18.74
C SER A 147 -0.39 2.88 19.42
N TYR A 148 -0.50 4.06 18.85
CA TYR A 148 -1.28 5.18 19.37
C TYR A 148 -2.47 5.45 18.44
N GLU A 149 -3.58 4.79 18.70
CA GLU A 149 -4.82 4.94 17.93
C GLU A 149 -5.47 6.29 18.23
N LEU A 150 -5.72 7.10 17.19
CA LEU A 150 -6.10 8.50 17.34
C LEU A 150 -7.52 8.70 17.88
N TRP A 151 -8.49 7.86 17.49
CA TRP A 151 -9.88 8.03 17.95
C TRP A 151 -10.04 7.81 19.44
N GLY A 152 -9.41 6.77 19.96
CA GLY A 152 -9.46 6.46 21.39
C GLY A 152 -8.71 7.47 22.24
N ASN A 153 -7.68 8.10 21.70
CA ASN A 153 -6.81 9.00 22.43
C ASN A 153 -7.14 10.48 22.20
N GLU A 154 -7.58 10.87 21.01
CA GLU A 154 -7.80 12.26 20.61
C GLU A 154 -9.24 12.54 20.15
N GLY A 155 -10.10 11.52 20.17
CA GLY A 155 -11.50 11.65 19.76
C GLY A 155 -11.64 11.93 18.26
N TYR A 156 -12.65 12.70 17.89
CA TYR A 156 -13.02 12.95 16.49
C TYR A 156 -12.16 13.99 15.75
N ALA A 157 -11.08 14.47 16.35
CA ALA A 157 -10.22 15.48 15.72
C ALA A 157 -9.68 15.05 14.33
N HIS A 158 -9.53 13.74 14.12
CA HIS A 158 -9.03 13.15 12.87
C HIS A 158 -10.12 12.56 11.96
N ALA A 159 -11.41 12.80 12.24
CA ALA A 159 -12.53 12.29 11.44
C ALA A 159 -12.49 12.70 9.96
N TRP A 160 -11.84 13.80 9.64
CA TRP A 160 -11.65 14.30 8.28
C TRP A 160 -10.94 13.29 7.35
N VAL A 161 -10.14 12.37 7.91
CA VAL A 161 -9.43 11.32 7.16
C VAL A 161 -10.41 10.33 6.50
N LEU A 162 -11.59 10.15 7.09
CA LEU A 162 -12.55 9.17 6.56
C LEU A 162 -13.09 9.58 5.18
N SER A 163 -13.19 10.87 4.89
CA SER A 163 -13.71 11.34 3.60
C SER A 163 -12.82 10.90 2.42
N PRO A 164 -11.51 11.24 2.36
CA PRO A 164 -10.64 10.76 1.29
C PRO A 164 -10.54 9.24 1.25
N VAL A 165 -10.52 8.56 2.39
CA VAL A 165 -10.47 7.09 2.44
C VAL A 165 -11.74 6.46 1.88
N THR A 166 -12.92 7.02 2.17
CA THR A 166 -14.19 6.56 1.61
C THR A 166 -14.23 6.75 0.09
N ASN A 167 -13.72 7.88 -0.41
CA ASN A 167 -13.63 8.14 -1.85
C ASN A 167 -12.76 7.09 -2.54
N ILE A 168 -11.58 6.80 -2.01
CA ILE A 168 -10.67 5.76 -2.52
C ILE A 168 -11.39 4.41 -2.59
N LEU A 169 -12.05 4.01 -1.51
CA LEU A 169 -12.78 2.73 -1.47
C LEU A 169 -13.96 2.70 -2.45
N THR A 170 -14.63 3.83 -2.66
CA THR A 170 -15.73 3.95 -3.64
C THR A 170 -15.22 3.82 -5.07
N GLU A 171 -14.10 4.45 -5.40
CA GLU A 171 -13.45 4.33 -6.71
C GLU A 171 -13.06 2.88 -7.00
N ILE A 172 -12.44 2.20 -6.03
CA ILE A 172 -12.09 0.79 -6.15
C ILE A 172 -13.32 -0.09 -6.32
N ALA A 173 -14.36 0.10 -5.50
CA ALA A 173 -15.59 -0.67 -5.62
C ALA A 173 -16.26 -0.47 -6.99
N THR A 174 -16.21 0.74 -7.53
CA THR A 174 -16.73 1.04 -8.86
C THR A 174 -15.91 0.33 -9.94
N SER A 175 -14.57 0.37 -9.85
CA SER A 175 -13.68 -0.34 -10.76
C SER A 175 -13.90 -1.85 -10.70
N MET A 176 -14.01 -2.44 -9.51
CA MET A 176 -14.27 -3.88 -9.34
C MET A 176 -15.66 -4.30 -9.86
N ALA A 177 -16.65 -3.42 -9.83
CA ALA A 177 -17.96 -3.69 -10.40
C ALA A 177 -17.92 -3.70 -11.94
N GLN A 178 -17.10 -2.83 -12.53
CA GLN A 178 -16.90 -2.76 -13.98
C GLN A 178 -15.96 -3.88 -14.48
N PHE A 179 -14.96 -4.22 -13.71
CA PHE A 179 -13.93 -5.22 -14.03
C PHE A 179 -13.87 -6.27 -12.90
N PRO A 180 -14.83 -7.20 -12.85
CA PRO A 180 -14.89 -8.17 -11.77
C PRO A 180 -13.70 -9.13 -11.79
N ASN A 181 -13.29 -9.58 -10.61
CA ASN A 181 -12.23 -10.56 -10.48
C ASN A 181 -12.60 -11.87 -11.19
N ILE A 182 -11.64 -12.41 -11.92
CA ILE A 182 -11.76 -13.72 -12.56
C ILE A 182 -11.65 -14.77 -11.46
N LYS A 183 -12.62 -15.69 -11.42
CA LYS A 183 -12.58 -16.76 -10.43
C LYS A 183 -11.51 -17.80 -10.78
N PRO A 184 -10.86 -18.42 -9.79
CA PRO A 184 -9.90 -19.47 -10.03
C PRO A 184 -10.49 -20.59 -10.92
N GLY A 185 -9.82 -20.88 -12.03
CA GLY A 185 -10.23 -21.94 -12.99
C GLY A 185 -11.22 -21.48 -14.08
N GLU A 186 -11.64 -20.23 -14.09
CA GLU A 186 -12.36 -19.64 -15.21
C GLU A 186 -11.39 -19.13 -16.29
N GLU A 187 -11.74 -19.36 -17.55
CA GLU A 187 -11.03 -18.75 -18.68
C GLU A 187 -11.40 -17.27 -18.77
N PHE A 188 -10.44 -16.45 -19.19
CA PHE A 188 -10.64 -15.03 -19.34
C PHE A 188 -10.36 -14.59 -20.78
N ASP A 189 -11.43 -14.22 -21.47
CA ASP A 189 -11.39 -13.79 -22.87
C ASP A 189 -11.17 -12.27 -23.04
N GLY A 190 -11.01 -11.55 -21.96
CA GLY A 190 -10.88 -10.08 -21.92
C GLY A 190 -12.10 -9.39 -21.30
N TYR A 191 -11.96 -8.09 -21.06
CA TYR A 191 -13.08 -7.22 -20.73
C TYR A 191 -13.60 -6.59 -22.03
N GLU A 192 -14.93 -6.60 -22.23
CA GLU A 192 -15.60 -5.94 -23.37
C GLU A 192 -15.62 -4.42 -23.23
#